data_c656ea1b3f410005dbc6e20e7cf73864
#
_entry.id   c656ea1b3f410005dbc6e20e7cf73864
#
_cell.length_a   1.000
_cell.length_b   1.000
_cell.length_c   1.000
_cell.angle_alpha   90.00
_cell.angle_beta   90.00
_cell.angle_gamma   90.00
#
_symmetry.space_group_name_H-M   'P 1'
#
loop_
_entity.id
_entity.type
_entity.pdbx_description
1 polymer ?
#
loop_
_entity_poly.entity_id
_entity_poly.type
_entity_poly.pdbx_seq_one_letter_code
_entity_poly.pdbx_strand_id
1 'polypeptide(L)'
;MKGKTSFNHCFIILLVFAFTGCEKGIDATVVEVDEEVIRLSSFKEQYQKYMDNNYQSDNLLTRYSFLNKLVEEKLILKYARENNLDNDPSYAEDIGDIYDQMLLNYYFDKKVNKD
;
A
#
# COMPACT_ATOMS: atom_id res chain seq x y z
N MET A 1 -7.62 54.79 27.34
CA MET A 1 -7.56 54.23 25.97
C MET A 1 -6.58 53.09 25.90
N LYS A 2 -6.89 51.91 26.41
CA LYS A 2 -6.09 50.69 26.30
C LYS A 2 -7.04 49.48 26.24
N GLY A 3 -7.38 49.05 25.02
CA GLY A 3 -8.29 47.89 24.91
C GLY A 3 -8.61 47.43 23.49
N LYS A 4 -7.99 48.01 22.44
CA LYS A 4 -8.29 47.64 21.05
C LYS A 4 -7.28 46.75 20.33
N THR A 5 -6.09 46.55 20.90
CA THR A 5 -5.02 45.75 20.23
C THR A 5 -5.07 44.27 20.54
N SER A 6 -5.64 43.86 21.67
CA SER A 6 -5.70 42.45 22.10
C SER A 6 -6.72 41.62 21.30
N PHE A 7 -7.83 42.22 20.87
CA PHE A 7 -8.87 41.51 20.11
C PHE A 7 -8.42 41.15 18.69
N ASN A 8 -7.62 42.02 18.06
CA ASN A 8 -7.13 41.82 16.71
C ASN A 8 -6.09 40.73 16.61
N HIS A 9 -5.24 40.53 17.65
CA HIS A 9 -4.25 39.47 17.71
C HIS A 9 -4.90 38.10 17.90
N CYS A 10 -5.95 38.00 18.69
CA CYS A 10 -6.67 36.74 18.91
C CYS A 10 -7.40 36.27 17.65
N PHE A 11 -7.93 37.23 16.85
CA PHE A 11 -8.60 36.93 15.58
C PHE A 11 -7.63 36.45 14.48
N ILE A 12 -6.42 37.03 14.44
CA ILE A 12 -5.36 36.63 13.49
C ILE A 12 -4.84 35.24 13.82
N ILE A 13 -4.66 34.91 15.10
CA ILE A 13 -4.21 33.57 15.53
C ILE A 13 -5.26 32.49 15.20
N LEU A 14 -6.54 32.81 15.33
CA LEU A 14 -7.61 31.88 14.98
C LEU A 14 -7.70 31.59 13.47
N LEU A 15 -7.33 32.58 12.63
CA LEU A 15 -7.35 32.43 11.17
C LEU A 15 -6.22 31.53 10.64
N VAL A 16 -5.08 31.49 11.34
CA VAL A 16 -3.91 30.67 10.93
C VAL A 16 -4.14 29.17 11.16
N PHE A 17 -4.98 28.79 12.14
CA PHE A 17 -5.31 27.40 12.41
C PHE A 17 -6.29 26.78 11.40
N ALA A 18 -6.95 27.56 10.57
CA ALA A 18 -7.92 27.05 9.59
C ALA A 18 -7.28 26.43 8.31
N PHE A 19 -5.96 26.55 8.12
CA PHE A 19 -5.28 26.06 6.91
C PHE A 19 -4.48 24.77 7.09
N THR A 20 -4.52 24.12 8.25
CA THR A 20 -3.87 22.82 8.46
C THR A 20 -4.81 21.62 8.24
N GLY A 21 -5.80 21.77 7.40
CA GLY A 21 -6.57 20.67 6.84
C GLY A 21 -5.71 19.94 5.81
N CYS A 22 -4.83 19.05 6.25
CA CYS A 22 -4.23 18.06 5.37
C CYS A 22 -5.37 17.12 4.96
N GLU A 23 -6.03 17.39 3.84
CA GLU A 23 -6.88 16.40 3.17
C GLU A 23 -6.01 15.20 2.87
N LYS A 24 -6.14 14.14 3.66
CA LYS A 24 -5.76 12.80 3.21
C LYS A 24 -6.69 12.52 2.03
N GLY A 25 -6.19 12.76 0.82
CA GLY A 25 -6.93 12.46 -0.39
C GLY A 25 -7.49 11.05 -0.29
N ILE A 26 -8.77 10.88 -0.59
CA ILE A 26 -9.42 9.57 -0.61
C ILE A 26 -8.63 8.73 -1.62
N ASP A 27 -8.04 7.62 -1.17
CA ASP A 27 -7.29 6.72 -2.04
C ASP A 27 -8.26 6.08 -3.05
N ALA A 28 -8.16 6.52 -4.29
CA ALA A 28 -9.12 6.18 -5.33
C ALA A 28 -9.11 4.66 -5.61
N THR A 29 -10.28 4.09 -5.83
CA THR A 29 -10.43 2.73 -6.34
C THR A 29 -10.08 2.71 -7.83
N VAL A 30 -9.15 1.83 -8.22
CA VAL A 30 -8.79 1.60 -9.62
C VAL A 30 -9.67 0.52 -10.23
N VAL A 31 -9.83 -0.58 -9.52
CA VAL A 31 -10.69 -1.71 -9.90
C VAL A 31 -11.31 -2.32 -8.65
N GLU A 32 -12.53 -2.80 -8.79
CA GLU A 32 -13.23 -3.61 -7.81
C GLU A 32 -13.59 -4.96 -8.45
N VAL A 33 -13.23 -6.04 -7.78
CA VAL A 33 -13.50 -7.42 -8.21
C VAL A 33 -14.19 -8.13 -7.04
N ASP A 34 -15.48 -8.25 -7.09
CA ASP A 34 -16.34 -8.70 -6.00
C ASP A 34 -16.08 -7.86 -4.71
N GLU A 35 -15.56 -8.48 -3.65
CA GLU A 35 -15.22 -7.81 -2.39
C GLU A 35 -13.79 -7.26 -2.34
N GLU A 36 -12.96 -7.59 -3.33
CA GLU A 36 -11.56 -7.18 -3.41
C GLU A 36 -11.41 -5.86 -4.18
N VAL A 37 -10.72 -4.91 -3.56
CA VAL A 37 -10.51 -3.57 -4.13
C VAL A 37 -9.03 -3.33 -4.39
N ILE A 38 -8.70 -2.90 -5.62
CA ILE A 38 -7.36 -2.42 -5.96
C ILE A 38 -7.36 -0.90 -5.83
N ARG A 39 -6.64 -0.39 -4.83
CA ARG A 39 -6.48 1.04 -4.59
C ARG A 39 -5.37 1.64 -5.44
N LEU A 40 -5.50 2.92 -5.77
CA LEU A 40 -4.51 3.63 -6.59
C LEU A 40 -3.13 3.68 -5.94
N SER A 41 -3.04 3.86 -4.63
CA SER A 41 -1.78 3.83 -3.89
C SER A 41 -1.09 2.46 -4.02
N SER A 42 -1.84 1.38 -3.79
CA SER A 42 -1.35 0.00 -3.91
C SER A 42 -0.94 -0.35 -5.34
N PHE A 43 -1.74 0.06 -6.34
CA PHE A 43 -1.39 -0.11 -7.74
C PHE A 43 -0.07 0.58 -8.08
N LYS A 44 0.09 1.86 -7.68
CA LYS A 44 1.32 2.62 -7.96
C LYS A 44 2.56 1.98 -7.34
N GLU A 45 2.48 1.56 -6.08
CA GLU A 45 3.60 0.92 -5.38
C GLU A 45 4.02 -0.39 -6.07
N GLN A 46 3.06 -1.25 -6.36
CA GLN A 46 3.32 -2.55 -7.01
C GLN A 46 3.79 -2.37 -8.45
N TYR A 47 3.21 -1.41 -9.18
CA TYR A 47 3.63 -1.08 -10.53
C TYR A 47 5.06 -0.56 -10.58
N GLN A 48 5.45 0.31 -9.64
CA GLN A 48 6.83 0.79 -9.56
C GLN A 48 7.82 -0.37 -9.35
N LYS A 49 7.54 -1.27 -8.40
CA LYS A 49 8.35 -2.48 -8.18
C LYS A 49 8.42 -3.37 -9.44
N TYR A 50 7.30 -3.49 -10.15
CA TYR A 50 7.26 -4.23 -11.41
C TYR A 50 8.17 -3.61 -12.47
N MET A 51 8.12 -2.29 -12.63
CA MET A 51 8.95 -1.55 -13.59
C MET A 51 10.44 -1.67 -13.26
N ASP A 52 10.81 -1.52 -11.99
CA ASP A 52 12.19 -1.61 -11.52
C ASP A 52 12.82 -2.99 -11.79
N ASN A 53 12.00 -4.05 -11.72
CA ASN A 53 12.46 -5.42 -11.90
C ASN A 53 12.44 -5.90 -13.36
N ASN A 54 11.70 -5.26 -14.25
CA ASN A 54 11.46 -5.79 -15.60
C ASN A 54 12.03 -4.91 -16.74
N TYR A 55 12.64 -3.77 -16.44
CA TYR A 55 13.24 -2.86 -17.42
C TYR A 55 12.32 -2.49 -18.60
N GLN A 56 11.01 -2.40 -18.33
CA GLN A 56 10.03 -2.07 -19.35
C GLN A 56 9.80 -0.57 -19.47
N SER A 57 9.31 -0.15 -20.64
CA SER A 57 8.90 1.25 -20.83
C SER A 57 7.54 1.50 -20.21
N ASP A 58 7.42 2.59 -19.43
CA ASP A 58 6.14 3.03 -18.87
C ASP A 58 5.28 3.62 -19.99
N ASN A 59 4.20 2.93 -20.31
CA ASN A 59 3.17 3.36 -21.24
C ASN A 59 1.81 2.80 -20.85
N LEU A 60 0.77 3.25 -21.53
CA LEU A 60 -0.60 2.86 -21.21
C LEU A 60 -0.83 1.35 -21.32
N LEU A 61 -0.26 0.71 -22.33
CA LEU A 61 -0.39 -0.74 -22.55
C LEU A 61 0.26 -1.53 -21.41
N THR A 62 1.46 -1.13 -20.98
CA THR A 62 2.18 -1.75 -19.85
C THR A 62 1.37 -1.61 -18.55
N ARG A 63 0.77 -0.44 -18.31
CA ARG A 63 -0.09 -0.20 -17.14
C ARG A 63 -1.32 -1.08 -17.16
N TYR A 64 -2.00 -1.21 -18.32
CA TYR A 64 -3.15 -2.09 -18.47
C TYR A 64 -2.80 -3.57 -18.30
N SER A 65 -1.69 -4.01 -18.88
CA SER A 65 -1.24 -5.40 -18.73
C SER A 65 -0.93 -5.73 -17.27
N PHE A 66 -0.29 -4.81 -16.56
CA PHE A 66 -0.02 -4.99 -15.14
C PHE A 66 -1.30 -4.97 -14.29
N LEU A 67 -2.25 -4.09 -14.60
CA LEU A 67 -3.54 -4.08 -13.90
C LEU A 67 -4.30 -5.39 -14.11
N ASN A 68 -4.35 -5.91 -15.34
CA ASN A 68 -4.99 -7.20 -15.62
C ASN A 68 -4.32 -8.33 -14.83
N LYS A 69 -2.99 -8.34 -14.75
CA LYS A 69 -2.25 -9.29 -13.91
C LYS A 69 -2.70 -9.24 -12.45
N LEU A 70 -2.82 -8.04 -11.87
CA LEU A 70 -3.30 -7.90 -10.47
C LEU A 70 -4.73 -8.41 -10.29
N VAL A 71 -5.60 -8.18 -11.26
CA VAL A 71 -6.99 -8.70 -11.24
C VAL A 71 -6.98 -10.22 -11.30
N GLU A 72 -6.21 -10.81 -12.22
CA GLU A 72 -6.07 -12.26 -12.34
C GLU A 72 -5.54 -12.89 -11.05
N GLU A 73 -4.51 -12.30 -10.44
CA GLU A 73 -3.96 -12.76 -9.14
C GLU A 73 -5.03 -12.74 -8.04
N LYS A 74 -5.87 -11.70 -7.98
CA LYS A 74 -6.98 -11.62 -7.02
C LYS A 74 -8.01 -12.71 -7.22
N LEU A 75 -8.39 -12.96 -8.48
CA LEU A 75 -9.35 -14.01 -8.82
C LEU A 75 -8.81 -15.40 -8.48
N ILE A 76 -7.53 -15.68 -8.78
CA ILE A 76 -6.89 -16.96 -8.47
C ILE A 76 -6.83 -17.16 -6.95
N LEU A 77 -6.44 -16.15 -6.18
CA LEU A 77 -6.40 -16.23 -4.72
C LEU A 77 -7.78 -16.45 -4.10
N LYS A 78 -8.81 -15.78 -4.64
CA LYS A 78 -10.20 -16.02 -4.24
C LYS A 78 -10.59 -17.47 -4.47
N TYR A 79 -10.37 -17.98 -5.68
CA TYR A 79 -10.66 -19.38 -6.03
C TYR A 79 -9.91 -20.37 -5.13
N ALA A 80 -8.66 -20.12 -4.84
CA ALA A 80 -7.86 -20.96 -3.95
C ALA A 80 -8.47 -21.03 -2.54
N ARG A 81 -8.88 -19.89 -1.97
CA ARG A 81 -9.53 -19.83 -0.65
C ARG A 81 -10.90 -20.52 -0.64
N GLU A 82 -11.72 -20.29 -1.68
CA GLU A 82 -13.02 -20.94 -1.82
C GLU A 82 -12.92 -22.47 -1.90
N ASN A 83 -11.78 -22.98 -2.39
CA ASN A 83 -11.47 -24.41 -2.43
C ASN A 83 -10.62 -24.88 -1.25
N ASN A 84 -10.47 -24.06 -0.20
CA ASN A 84 -9.72 -24.37 1.02
C ASN A 84 -8.27 -24.79 0.81
N LEU A 85 -7.62 -24.32 -0.28
CA LEU A 85 -6.22 -24.64 -0.55
C LEU A 85 -5.25 -24.00 0.46
N ASP A 86 -5.68 -22.93 1.10
CA ASP A 86 -4.97 -22.28 2.22
C ASP A 86 -4.94 -23.10 3.50
N ASN A 87 -5.80 -24.11 3.62
CA ASN A 87 -5.84 -25.08 4.74
C ASN A 87 -5.16 -26.41 4.41
N ASP A 88 -4.54 -26.53 3.24
CA ASP A 88 -3.77 -27.74 2.89
C ASP A 88 -2.53 -27.88 3.79
N PRO A 89 -2.29 -29.09 4.40
CA PRO A 89 -1.14 -29.29 5.28
C PRO A 89 0.22 -29.00 4.61
N SER A 90 0.38 -29.32 3.33
CA SER A 90 1.64 -29.06 2.61
C SER A 90 1.85 -27.56 2.42
N TYR A 91 0.78 -26.79 2.14
CA TYR A 91 0.85 -25.34 2.09
C TYR A 91 1.24 -24.73 3.43
N ALA A 92 0.70 -25.24 4.55
CA ALA A 92 1.04 -24.78 5.89
C ALA A 92 2.52 -25.05 6.25
N GLU A 93 3.07 -26.19 5.81
CA GLU A 93 4.49 -26.53 5.95
C GLU A 93 5.37 -25.56 5.16
N ASP A 94 5.07 -25.34 3.87
CA ASP A 94 5.78 -24.40 3.00
C ASP A 94 5.79 -22.98 3.57
N ILE A 95 4.67 -22.52 4.11
CA ILE A 95 4.56 -21.19 4.76
C ILE A 95 5.43 -21.12 6.01
N GLY A 96 5.49 -22.19 6.81
CA GLY A 96 6.37 -22.30 7.98
C GLY A 96 7.84 -22.10 7.58
N ASP A 97 8.30 -22.79 6.56
CA ASP A 97 9.66 -22.70 6.05
C ASP A 97 9.99 -21.30 5.52
N ILE A 98 9.08 -20.70 4.77
CA ILE A 98 9.23 -19.32 4.28
C ILE A 98 9.31 -18.34 5.45
N TYR A 99 8.45 -18.48 6.45
CA TYR A 99 8.45 -17.63 7.64
C TYR A 99 9.80 -17.71 8.38
N ASP A 100 10.31 -18.89 8.62
CA ASP A 100 11.60 -19.08 9.31
C ASP A 100 12.75 -18.48 8.50
N GLN A 101 12.76 -18.65 7.18
CA GLN A 101 13.76 -18.03 6.32
C GLN A 101 13.68 -16.49 6.35
N MET A 102 12.49 -15.92 6.34
CA MET A 102 12.30 -14.48 6.46
C MET A 102 12.78 -13.97 7.83
N LEU A 103 12.52 -14.70 8.91
CA LEU A 103 12.95 -14.34 10.25
C LEU A 103 14.47 -14.35 10.38
N LEU A 104 15.13 -15.36 9.81
CA LEU A 104 16.59 -15.45 9.74
C LEU A 104 17.17 -14.25 8.99
N ASN A 105 16.66 -13.94 7.80
CA ASN A 105 17.11 -12.81 6.99
C ASN A 105 16.94 -11.49 7.77
N TYR A 106 15.79 -11.30 8.41
CA TYR A 106 15.54 -10.10 9.23
C TYR A 106 16.50 -10.00 10.42
N TYR A 107 16.82 -11.12 11.08
CA TYR A 107 17.79 -11.14 12.17
C TYR A 107 19.18 -10.72 11.69
N PHE A 108 19.67 -11.28 10.58
CA PHE A 108 20.97 -10.91 10.01
C PHE A 108 21.01 -9.44 9.63
N ASP A 109 19.97 -8.92 8.97
CA ASP A 109 19.88 -7.51 8.60
C ASP A 109 19.93 -6.58 9.81
N LYS A 110 19.25 -6.92 10.89
CA LYS A 110 19.12 -6.07 12.08
C LYS A 110 20.26 -6.21 13.08
N LYS A 111 20.90 -7.36 13.14
CA LYS A 111 21.88 -7.69 14.20
C LYS A 111 23.30 -7.87 13.70
N VAL A 112 23.48 -8.33 12.48
CA VAL A 112 24.79 -8.66 11.92
C VAL A 112 25.31 -7.58 10.96
N ASN A 113 24.42 -6.99 10.12
CA ASN A 113 24.81 -6.00 9.11
C ASN A 113 24.71 -4.54 9.61
N LYS A 114 24.74 -4.33 10.92
CA LYS A 114 24.65 -2.98 11.57
C LYS A 114 26.01 -2.41 11.96
N ASP A 115 27.11 -2.93 11.43
CA ASP A 115 28.46 -2.37 11.63
C ASP A 115 28.92 -1.57 10.41
#